data_5eb2dfd1444bd3b57ecf2ea81426410e
#
_entry.id   5eb2dfd1444bd3b57ecf2ea81426410e
#
_cell.length_a   1.000
_cell.length_b   1.000
_cell.length_c   1.000
_cell.angle_alpha   90.00
_cell.angle_beta   90.00
_cell.angle_gamma   90.00
#
_symmetry.space_group_name_H-M   'P 1'
#
loop_
_entity.id
_entity.type
_entity.pdbx_description
1 polymer ?
#
loop_
_entity_poly.entity_id
_entity_poly.type
_entity_poly.pdbx_seq_one_letter_code
_entity_poly.pdbx_strand_id
1 'polypeptide(L)'
;MDKDAATQPRQRKDRSPDLVRPMYARHSLLGPTPRHSIPEQGMAPSTAYNLIHDELILDGSSRFNLATFCSTWMEPEAHKLMSETFDKNMIDKDEYPQTAELEMRCVHMLAELWNAPDPARTIGTSTIGSSEACMLGGLALKWRWRNKMSKLGKAAGQPNLVMGSNTQVCWHKFARYWDVEPREVPLQGSEVVTDPERAAQACDENTIGVVAVLGSTFTGDYENVLALSAALDRLQELTGLDIPIHVDGASGGFVAPFLQPDLLWDFRLPRVKSINTSGHKYGLVYPGVGWIVWRELEDLDPDLIFNVDYLGGAMPTLAINFSRPASQIVAQYYNLIRLGKAGYRAIHEVCQEVAVELAGQIAALGPFEMLSTGRDLPVLAWNMKERTNWSLYDLSDRLRDRGWQVPTYRMPANRQDTVVQRVVVRNGFTHDLAGMLLRDIRRHLDWFATQPGFKPSWAGAGFHH
;
A
#
# COMPACT_ATOMS: atom_id res chain seq x y z
N MET A 1 11.94 51.27 -63.48
CA MET A 1 12.74 51.22 -62.22
C MET A 1 11.99 50.41 -61.27
N ASP A 2 12.16 49.08 -61.39
CA ASP A 2 11.54 48.04 -60.54
C ASP A 2 12.59 47.53 -59.59
N LYS A 3 12.29 47.57 -58.35
CA LYS A 3 12.99 46.79 -57.34
C LYS A 3 11.99 46.35 -56.31
N ASP A 4 11.59 45.09 -56.37
CA ASP A 4 11.19 44.33 -55.21
C ASP A 4 11.14 42.84 -55.62
N ALA A 5 12.32 42.22 -55.55
CA ALA A 5 12.44 40.79 -55.59
C ALA A 5 12.37 40.31 -54.14
N ALA A 6 11.16 39.99 -53.69
CA ALA A 6 10.96 39.32 -52.43
C ALA A 6 11.59 37.91 -52.46
N THR A 7 12.63 37.73 -51.69
CA THR A 7 13.35 36.46 -51.52
C THR A 7 12.45 35.49 -50.75
N GLN A 8 11.87 34.52 -51.48
CA GLN A 8 11.16 33.40 -50.81
C GLN A 8 12.13 32.63 -49.92
N PRO A 9 11.71 32.23 -48.70
CA PRO A 9 12.54 31.39 -47.87
C PRO A 9 12.69 30.04 -48.54
N ARG A 10 13.93 29.62 -48.77
CA ARG A 10 14.26 28.29 -49.28
C ARG A 10 13.63 27.22 -48.36
N GLN A 11 12.66 26.46 -48.86
CA GLN A 11 12.20 25.23 -48.28
C GLN A 11 13.42 24.32 -48.03
N ARG A 12 13.74 24.05 -46.79
CA ARG A 12 14.72 23.05 -46.42
C ARG A 12 14.15 21.73 -46.95
N LYS A 13 14.75 21.16 -47.97
CA LYS A 13 14.51 19.83 -48.45
C LYS A 13 14.65 18.89 -47.23
N ASP A 14 13.57 18.18 -46.95
CA ASP A 14 13.50 17.12 -46.00
C ASP A 14 14.56 16.07 -46.35
N ARG A 15 15.71 16.16 -45.69
CA ARG A 15 16.76 15.16 -45.83
C ARG A 15 16.29 13.95 -45.02
N SER A 16 16.06 12.84 -45.70
CA SER A 16 15.77 11.54 -45.11
C SER A 16 16.59 11.35 -43.83
N PRO A 17 15.95 11.11 -42.72
CA PRO A 17 16.59 11.17 -41.40
C PRO A 17 17.68 10.14 -41.11
N ASP A 18 17.94 9.19 -42.00
CA ASP A 18 18.57 7.92 -41.59
C ASP A 18 20.00 7.67 -42.10
N LEU A 19 20.60 8.58 -42.82
CA LEU A 19 21.82 8.21 -43.57
C LEU A 19 23.18 8.55 -42.97
N VAL A 20 23.31 9.46 -42.03
CA VAL A 20 24.62 9.71 -41.32
C VAL A 20 24.34 10.32 -39.95
N ARG A 21 24.24 9.48 -38.93
CA ARG A 21 24.08 9.98 -37.56
C ARG A 21 24.99 9.23 -36.60
N PRO A 22 25.60 9.92 -35.61
CA PRO A 22 26.29 9.25 -34.53
C PRO A 22 25.31 8.29 -33.81
N MET A 23 25.79 7.14 -33.41
CA MET A 23 24.97 6.05 -32.79
C MET A 23 24.12 6.53 -31.61
N TYR A 24 24.53 7.58 -30.91
CA TYR A 24 23.88 8.09 -29.70
C TYR A 24 23.16 9.44 -29.85
N ALA A 25 23.20 10.11 -31.01
CA ALA A 25 22.55 11.40 -31.19
C ALA A 25 21.67 11.43 -32.44
N ARG A 26 20.37 11.21 -32.28
CA ARG A 26 19.39 11.52 -33.30
C ARG A 26 19.06 13.02 -33.27
N HIS A 27 18.91 13.63 -34.41
CA HIS A 27 18.60 15.09 -34.52
C HIS A 27 17.30 15.48 -33.80
N SER A 28 16.36 14.53 -33.72
CA SER A 28 15.10 14.65 -32.97
C SER A 28 15.27 14.68 -31.44
N LEU A 29 16.43 14.25 -30.92
CA LEU A 29 16.77 14.24 -29.50
C LEU A 29 17.54 15.50 -29.07
N LEU A 30 17.85 16.43 -29.99
CA LEU A 30 18.62 17.64 -29.74
C LEU A 30 17.75 18.84 -29.32
N GLY A 31 16.43 18.68 -29.33
CA GLY A 31 15.50 19.71 -28.86
C GLY A 31 15.23 19.58 -27.34
N PRO A 32 14.81 20.65 -26.66
CA PRO A 32 14.41 20.58 -25.27
C PRO A 32 13.17 19.67 -25.11
N THR A 33 13.19 18.82 -24.08
CA THR A 33 12.03 17.99 -23.73
C THR A 33 10.87 18.89 -23.32
N PRO A 34 9.65 18.74 -23.90
CA PRO A 34 8.47 19.50 -23.49
C PRO A 34 8.13 19.23 -22.03
N ARG A 35 8.04 20.28 -21.20
CA ARG A 35 7.79 20.14 -19.74
C ARG A 35 6.51 20.83 -19.25
N HIS A 36 6.08 21.91 -19.92
CA HIS A 36 5.03 22.79 -19.40
C HIS A 36 3.87 23.02 -20.38
N SER A 37 4.02 22.60 -21.63
CA SER A 37 2.99 22.75 -22.66
C SER A 37 3.01 21.55 -23.61
N ILE A 38 1.85 21.24 -24.14
CA ILE A 38 1.73 20.27 -25.24
C ILE A 38 2.36 20.93 -26.47
N PRO A 39 3.33 20.28 -27.14
CA PRO A 39 3.96 20.86 -28.33
C PRO A 39 2.94 20.99 -29.48
N GLU A 40 3.07 22.04 -30.28
CA GLU A 40 2.24 22.32 -31.46
C GLU A 40 2.27 21.15 -32.46
N GLN A 41 3.42 20.51 -32.61
CA GLN A 41 3.61 19.37 -33.50
C GLN A 41 4.07 18.16 -32.71
N GLY A 42 3.47 17.00 -33.00
CA GLY A 42 3.89 15.72 -32.46
C GLY A 42 5.28 15.32 -32.94
N MET A 43 5.84 14.32 -32.29
CA MET A 43 7.12 13.71 -32.67
C MET A 43 6.92 12.25 -33.07
N ALA A 44 7.90 11.66 -33.73
CA ALA A 44 7.85 10.24 -34.06
C ALA A 44 7.73 9.37 -32.78
N PRO A 45 6.95 8.27 -32.81
CA PRO A 45 6.75 7.40 -31.63
C PRO A 45 8.06 6.92 -31.01
N SER A 46 9.05 6.52 -31.80
CA SER A 46 10.37 6.11 -31.31
C SER A 46 11.16 7.24 -30.64
N THR A 47 10.95 8.48 -31.08
CA THR A 47 11.56 9.65 -30.42
C THR A 47 10.94 9.91 -29.07
N ALA A 48 9.60 9.89 -28.98
CA ALA A 48 8.88 10.04 -27.72
C ALA A 48 9.26 8.92 -26.74
N TYR A 49 9.30 7.68 -27.22
CA TYR A 49 9.73 6.54 -26.41
C TYR A 49 11.14 6.73 -25.83
N ASN A 50 12.12 7.05 -26.69
CA ASN A 50 13.50 7.21 -26.22
C ASN A 50 13.65 8.36 -25.22
N LEU A 51 12.99 9.51 -25.44
CA LEU A 51 13.03 10.64 -24.50
C LEU A 51 12.51 10.24 -23.12
N ILE A 52 11.36 9.56 -23.07
CA ILE A 52 10.77 9.10 -21.80
C ILE A 52 11.63 8.02 -21.16
N HIS A 53 12.06 7.03 -21.95
CA HIS A 53 12.89 5.93 -21.48
C HIS A 53 14.21 6.41 -20.87
N ASP A 54 14.89 7.38 -21.54
CA ASP A 54 16.17 7.92 -21.05
C ASP A 54 15.98 8.73 -19.76
N GLU A 55 14.86 9.43 -19.59
CA GLU A 55 14.52 10.13 -18.34
C GLU A 55 14.26 9.14 -17.20
N LEU A 56 13.58 8.03 -17.46
CA LEU A 56 13.30 6.97 -16.49
C LEU A 56 14.55 6.18 -16.03
N ILE A 57 15.69 6.26 -16.75
CA ILE A 57 16.97 5.66 -16.31
C ILE A 57 17.47 6.30 -15.00
N LEU A 58 17.03 7.54 -14.71
CA LEU A 58 17.37 8.22 -13.46
C LEU A 58 16.60 7.70 -12.25
N ASP A 59 15.55 6.90 -12.45
CA ASP A 59 14.83 6.26 -11.37
C ASP A 59 15.68 5.17 -10.70
N GLY A 60 15.47 4.99 -9.39
CA GLY A 60 16.13 3.93 -8.64
C GLY A 60 15.66 2.53 -9.03
N SER A 61 16.48 1.52 -8.77
CA SER A 61 16.08 0.13 -8.95
C SER A 61 15.01 -0.26 -7.93
N SER A 62 13.87 -0.75 -8.42
CA SER A 62 12.77 -1.26 -7.57
C SER A 62 13.20 -2.40 -6.63
N ARG A 63 14.21 -3.18 -7.00
CA ARG A 63 14.76 -4.27 -6.17
C ARG A 63 15.51 -3.75 -4.93
N PHE A 64 16.11 -2.55 -5.01
CA PHE A 64 16.83 -1.91 -3.91
C PHE A 64 15.97 -0.95 -3.10
N ASN A 65 14.71 -0.76 -3.51
CA ASN A 65 13.75 0.01 -2.73
C ASN A 65 13.15 -0.85 -1.62
N LEU A 66 13.71 -0.76 -0.43
CA LEU A 66 13.26 -1.50 0.77
C LEU A 66 12.26 -0.70 1.60
N ALA A 67 11.83 0.47 1.10
CA ALA A 67 10.81 1.30 1.73
C ALA A 67 9.39 0.88 1.37
N THR A 68 9.17 0.44 0.13
CA THR A 68 7.85 0.12 -0.39
C THR A 68 7.40 -1.30 -0.05
N PHE A 69 6.11 -1.45 0.22
CA PHE A 69 5.44 -2.75 0.35
C PHE A 69 4.96 -3.30 -1.01
N CYS A 70 4.93 -2.48 -2.05
CA CYS A 70 4.40 -2.87 -3.36
C CYS A 70 5.26 -3.94 -4.04
N SER A 71 4.60 -4.91 -4.69
CA SER A 71 5.26 -5.92 -5.51
C SER A 71 5.96 -5.29 -6.71
N THR A 72 7.14 -5.82 -7.03
CA THR A 72 8.02 -5.31 -8.09
C THR A 72 8.36 -6.35 -9.14
N TRP A 73 7.77 -7.54 -9.03
CA TRP A 73 7.99 -8.63 -9.97
C TRP A 73 6.73 -9.50 -10.11
N MET A 74 6.47 -9.94 -11.33
CA MET A 74 5.46 -10.93 -11.69
C MET A 74 6.01 -11.84 -12.80
N GLU A 75 5.39 -13.01 -12.99
CA GLU A 75 5.75 -13.97 -14.04
C GLU A 75 5.45 -13.40 -15.45
N PRO A 76 6.17 -13.85 -16.49
CA PRO A 76 5.95 -13.40 -17.88
C PRO A 76 4.52 -13.61 -18.38
N GLU A 77 3.86 -14.70 -17.98
CA GLU A 77 2.47 -15.00 -18.33
C GLU A 77 1.50 -13.97 -17.73
N ALA A 78 1.76 -13.51 -16.51
CA ALA A 78 0.99 -12.42 -15.92
C ALA A 78 1.17 -11.10 -16.66
N HIS A 79 2.41 -10.76 -17.07
CA HIS A 79 2.68 -9.59 -17.93
C HIS A 79 1.90 -9.66 -19.25
N LYS A 80 1.87 -10.84 -19.87
CA LYS A 80 1.14 -11.06 -21.12
C LYS A 80 -0.36 -10.85 -20.92
N LEU A 81 -0.96 -11.47 -19.90
CA LEU A 81 -2.37 -11.29 -19.55
C LEU A 81 -2.71 -9.82 -19.24
N MET A 82 -1.86 -9.12 -18.49
CA MET A 82 -2.06 -7.70 -18.20
C MET A 82 -2.05 -6.87 -19.49
N SER A 83 -1.09 -7.13 -20.39
CA SER A 83 -0.97 -6.42 -21.67
C SER A 83 -2.18 -6.67 -22.58
N GLU A 84 -2.71 -7.89 -22.60
CA GLU A 84 -3.90 -8.27 -23.38
C GLU A 84 -5.21 -7.70 -22.80
N THR A 85 -5.17 -7.09 -21.60
CA THR A 85 -6.35 -6.58 -20.89
C THR A 85 -6.22 -5.10 -20.47
N PHE A 86 -5.22 -4.36 -20.97
CA PHE A 86 -5.07 -2.93 -20.67
C PHE A 86 -6.23 -2.07 -21.19
N ASP A 87 -6.90 -2.51 -22.23
CA ASP A 87 -8.05 -1.85 -22.85
C ASP A 87 -9.37 -2.07 -22.11
N LYS A 88 -9.41 -2.98 -21.12
CA LYS A 88 -10.64 -3.32 -20.39
C LYS A 88 -10.86 -2.37 -19.21
N ASN A 89 -12.03 -1.74 -19.22
CA ASN A 89 -12.51 -0.89 -18.14
C ASN A 89 -13.44 -1.69 -17.22
N MET A 90 -13.11 -1.74 -15.93
CA MET A 90 -13.82 -2.60 -14.96
C MET A 90 -15.29 -2.21 -14.72
N ILE A 91 -15.67 -0.96 -14.98
CA ILE A 91 -17.07 -0.53 -14.85
C ILE A 91 -17.95 -1.10 -15.96
N ASP A 92 -17.40 -1.41 -17.13
CA ASP A 92 -18.16 -1.85 -18.30
C ASP A 92 -18.44 -3.37 -18.22
N LYS A 93 -19.22 -3.76 -17.21
CA LYS A 93 -19.48 -5.17 -16.86
C LYS A 93 -20.31 -5.89 -17.93
N ASP A 94 -21.13 -5.16 -18.69
CA ASP A 94 -21.91 -5.71 -19.79
C ASP A 94 -21.01 -6.06 -20.99
N GLU A 95 -20.05 -5.21 -21.30
CA GLU A 95 -19.06 -5.46 -22.35
C GLU A 95 -18.03 -6.53 -21.92
N TYR A 96 -17.63 -6.52 -20.64
CA TYR A 96 -16.61 -7.44 -20.10
C TYR A 96 -17.14 -8.34 -18.97
N PRO A 97 -18.20 -9.16 -19.21
CA PRO A 97 -18.83 -9.97 -18.16
C PRO A 97 -17.86 -11.00 -17.55
N GLN A 98 -16.93 -11.54 -18.34
CA GLN A 98 -15.93 -12.48 -17.80
C GLN A 98 -14.95 -11.80 -16.85
N THR A 99 -14.57 -10.56 -17.12
CA THR A 99 -13.70 -9.79 -16.21
C THR A 99 -14.44 -9.46 -14.90
N ALA A 100 -15.72 -9.13 -14.98
CA ALA A 100 -16.56 -8.94 -13.81
C ALA A 100 -16.70 -10.23 -12.98
N GLU A 101 -16.83 -11.36 -13.65
CA GLU A 101 -16.85 -12.69 -13.01
C GLU A 101 -15.50 -13.00 -12.32
N LEU A 102 -14.35 -12.66 -12.92
CA LEU A 102 -13.03 -12.82 -12.29
C LEU A 102 -12.90 -11.95 -11.03
N GLU A 103 -13.44 -10.72 -11.04
CA GLU A 103 -13.50 -9.87 -9.85
C GLU A 103 -14.24 -10.57 -8.71
N MET A 104 -15.44 -11.09 -8.98
CA MET A 104 -16.25 -11.77 -7.97
C MET A 104 -15.60 -13.05 -7.45
N ARG A 105 -14.93 -13.82 -8.33
CA ARG A 105 -14.14 -14.97 -7.90
C ARG A 105 -13.02 -14.59 -6.93
N CYS A 106 -12.30 -13.50 -7.21
CA CYS A 106 -11.29 -12.99 -6.27
C CYS A 106 -11.93 -12.62 -4.92
N VAL A 107 -13.07 -11.95 -4.91
CA VAL A 107 -13.80 -11.58 -3.68
C VAL A 107 -14.16 -12.83 -2.88
N HIS A 108 -14.76 -13.86 -3.52
CA HIS A 108 -15.16 -15.10 -2.84
C HIS A 108 -13.95 -15.91 -2.35
N MET A 109 -12.83 -15.94 -3.10
CA MET A 109 -11.59 -16.59 -2.68
C MET A 109 -10.98 -15.88 -1.46
N LEU A 110 -11.03 -14.54 -1.40
CA LEU A 110 -10.57 -13.78 -0.23
C LEU A 110 -11.51 -13.97 0.95
N ALA A 111 -12.82 -14.00 0.73
CA ALA A 111 -13.82 -14.29 1.76
C ALA A 111 -13.58 -15.65 2.41
N GLU A 112 -13.31 -16.68 1.59
CA GLU A 112 -12.95 -18.03 2.08
C GLU A 112 -11.64 -18.03 2.86
N LEU A 113 -10.63 -17.35 2.31
CA LEU A 113 -9.31 -17.23 2.94
C LEU A 113 -9.39 -16.55 4.32
N TRP A 114 -10.33 -15.62 4.51
CA TRP A 114 -10.57 -14.88 5.76
C TRP A 114 -11.73 -15.44 6.59
N ASN A 115 -12.15 -16.68 6.32
CA ASN A 115 -13.13 -17.42 7.09
C ASN A 115 -14.49 -16.71 7.22
N ALA A 116 -14.98 -16.11 6.14
CA ALA A 116 -16.34 -15.55 6.11
C ALA A 116 -17.39 -16.67 6.35
N PRO A 117 -18.52 -16.35 7.02
CA PRO A 117 -19.56 -17.35 7.32
C PRO A 117 -20.15 -18.03 6.08
N ASP A 118 -20.34 -17.27 4.99
CA ASP A 118 -20.81 -17.78 3.69
C ASP A 118 -19.99 -17.12 2.56
N PRO A 119 -18.81 -17.67 2.26
CA PRO A 119 -17.91 -17.07 1.25
C PRO A 119 -18.54 -16.88 -0.13
N ALA A 120 -19.46 -17.77 -0.53
CA ALA A 120 -20.08 -17.74 -1.85
C ALA A 120 -21.13 -16.61 -1.99
N ARG A 121 -21.62 -16.06 -0.87
CA ARG A 121 -22.60 -14.97 -0.82
C ARG A 121 -22.04 -13.67 -0.25
N THR A 122 -20.76 -13.68 0.09
CA THR A 122 -20.05 -12.52 0.61
C THR A 122 -19.98 -11.42 -0.45
N ILE A 123 -20.18 -10.18 -0.04
CA ILE A 123 -20.06 -9.00 -0.89
C ILE A 123 -18.69 -8.34 -0.74
N GLY A 124 -18.16 -7.87 -1.84
CA GLY A 124 -16.88 -7.15 -1.90
C GLY A 124 -16.65 -6.53 -3.26
N THR A 125 -15.56 -5.82 -3.39
CA THR A 125 -15.14 -5.23 -4.67
C THR A 125 -13.63 -5.04 -4.73
N SER A 126 -13.12 -5.01 -5.97
CA SER A 126 -11.79 -4.49 -6.22
C SER A 126 -11.76 -2.97 -6.09
N THR A 127 -10.61 -2.45 -5.75
CA THR A 127 -10.29 -1.02 -5.70
C THR A 127 -8.94 -0.78 -6.35
N ILE A 128 -8.56 0.47 -6.60
CA ILE A 128 -7.21 0.77 -7.11
C ILE A 128 -6.11 0.67 -6.04
N GLY A 129 -6.48 0.40 -4.80
CA GLY A 129 -5.56 0.17 -3.68
C GLY A 129 -6.28 0.20 -2.35
N SER A 130 -5.59 -0.20 -1.26
CA SER A 130 -6.18 -0.23 0.07
C SER A 130 -6.69 1.12 0.57
N SER A 131 -6.16 2.25 0.13
CA SER A 131 -6.69 3.55 0.55
C SER A 131 -8.15 3.72 0.17
N GLU A 132 -8.56 3.34 -1.04
CA GLU A 132 -9.96 3.32 -1.46
C GLU A 132 -10.75 2.25 -0.69
N ALA A 133 -10.18 1.07 -0.50
CA ALA A 133 -10.80 -0.01 0.25
C ALA A 133 -11.08 0.36 1.71
N CYS A 134 -10.12 1.03 2.40
CA CYS A 134 -10.31 1.61 3.73
C CYS A 134 -11.45 2.64 3.76
N MET A 135 -11.52 3.50 2.74
CA MET A 135 -12.57 4.51 2.63
C MET A 135 -13.95 3.87 2.50
N LEU A 136 -14.07 2.82 1.69
CA LEU A 136 -15.33 2.06 1.56
C LEU A 136 -15.71 1.35 2.87
N GLY A 137 -14.73 0.74 3.56
CA GLY A 137 -14.94 0.14 4.89
C GLY A 137 -15.43 1.17 5.91
N GLY A 138 -14.78 2.33 5.97
CA GLY A 138 -15.17 3.44 6.85
C GLY A 138 -16.55 4.01 6.51
N LEU A 139 -16.89 4.14 5.22
CA LEU A 139 -18.22 4.58 4.80
C LEU A 139 -19.30 3.58 5.23
N ALA A 140 -19.09 2.28 5.08
CA ALA A 140 -20.03 1.27 5.53
C ALA A 140 -20.27 1.35 7.04
N LEU A 141 -19.19 1.53 7.84
CA LEU A 141 -19.30 1.76 9.28
C LEU A 141 -20.11 3.02 9.61
N LYS A 142 -19.86 4.12 8.89
CA LYS A 142 -20.56 5.39 9.10
C LYS A 142 -22.06 5.27 8.79
N TRP A 143 -22.44 4.64 7.68
CA TRP A 143 -23.85 4.44 7.31
C TRP A 143 -24.56 3.48 8.26
N ARG A 144 -23.92 2.38 8.65
CA ARG A 144 -24.42 1.47 9.69
C ARG A 144 -24.73 2.22 11.00
N TRP A 145 -23.80 3.04 11.48
CA TRP A 145 -24.00 3.86 12.69
C TRP A 145 -25.13 4.87 12.50
N ARG A 146 -25.15 5.58 11.36
CA ARG A 146 -26.20 6.57 11.03
C ARG A 146 -27.59 5.94 11.04
N ASN A 147 -27.73 4.77 10.43
CA ASN A 147 -28.99 4.03 10.41
C ASN A 147 -29.42 3.55 11.80
N LYS A 148 -28.45 3.13 12.63
CA LYS A 148 -28.70 2.80 14.04
C LYS A 148 -29.23 4.03 14.80
N MET A 149 -28.63 5.21 14.64
CA MET A 149 -29.09 6.45 15.28
C MET A 149 -30.49 6.84 14.82
N SER A 150 -30.77 6.76 13.54
CA SER A 150 -32.11 7.02 12.98
C SER A 150 -33.19 6.09 13.57
N LYS A 151 -32.91 4.78 13.66
CA LYS A 151 -33.84 3.80 14.27
C LYS A 151 -34.09 4.07 15.75
N LEU A 152 -33.12 4.66 16.45
CA LEU A 152 -33.27 5.06 17.85
C LEU A 152 -33.92 6.43 18.04
N GLY A 153 -34.31 7.12 16.96
CA GLY A 153 -34.86 8.48 16.98
C GLY A 153 -33.85 9.54 17.45
N LYS A 154 -32.54 9.23 17.44
CA LYS A 154 -31.47 10.14 17.83
C LYS A 154 -30.94 10.90 16.60
N ALA A 155 -30.59 12.18 16.80
CA ALA A 155 -29.88 12.91 15.77
C ALA A 155 -28.52 12.20 15.51
N ALA A 156 -28.15 12.04 14.25
CA ALA A 156 -26.81 11.67 13.90
C ALA A 156 -25.89 12.87 14.24
N GLY A 157 -25.24 12.80 15.42
CA GLY A 157 -24.29 13.81 15.89
C GLY A 157 -22.99 13.77 15.08
N GLN A 158 -21.87 14.18 15.67
CA GLN A 158 -20.57 14.03 15.04
C GLN A 158 -20.07 12.59 15.19
N PRO A 159 -19.97 11.82 14.08
CA PRO A 159 -19.42 10.48 14.14
C PRO A 159 -17.92 10.52 14.45
N ASN A 160 -17.44 9.56 15.22
CA ASN A 160 -16.01 9.38 15.43
C ASN A 160 -15.55 7.97 15.06
N LEU A 161 -14.27 7.84 14.70
CA LEU A 161 -13.61 6.59 14.40
C LEU A 161 -12.42 6.41 15.34
N VAL A 162 -12.43 5.32 16.10
CA VAL A 162 -11.30 4.99 16.99
C VAL A 162 -10.24 4.24 16.19
N MET A 163 -8.99 4.68 16.31
CA MET A 163 -7.85 4.08 15.63
C MET A 163 -6.55 4.34 16.40
N GLY A 164 -5.56 3.49 16.22
CA GLY A 164 -4.22 3.73 16.77
C GLY A 164 -3.50 4.88 16.06
N SER A 165 -2.63 5.57 16.78
CA SER A 165 -1.73 6.57 16.17
C SER A 165 -0.76 5.97 15.16
N ASN A 166 -0.58 4.64 15.15
CA ASN A 166 0.20 3.86 14.18
C ASN A 166 -0.56 3.49 12.90
N THR A 167 -1.79 3.97 12.70
CA THR A 167 -2.55 3.74 11.47
C THR A 167 -1.94 4.49 10.27
N GLN A 168 -2.23 3.99 9.09
CA GLN A 168 -1.78 4.60 7.84
C GLN A 168 -2.60 5.88 7.54
N VAL A 169 -1.99 6.86 6.89
CA VAL A 169 -2.58 8.19 6.58
C VAL A 169 -3.91 8.13 5.80
N CYS A 170 -4.25 7.01 5.16
CA CYS A 170 -5.54 6.84 4.48
C CYS A 170 -6.73 7.00 5.46
N TRP A 171 -6.57 6.60 6.73
CA TRP A 171 -7.61 6.75 7.74
C TRP A 171 -7.79 8.21 8.18
N HIS A 172 -6.70 8.98 8.26
CA HIS A 172 -6.77 10.43 8.48
C HIS A 172 -7.45 11.14 7.29
N LYS A 173 -7.16 10.69 6.05
CA LYS A 173 -7.87 11.18 4.85
C LYS A 173 -9.35 10.82 4.90
N PHE A 174 -9.69 9.58 5.26
CA PHE A 174 -11.09 9.17 5.46
C PHE A 174 -11.78 10.10 6.44
N ALA A 175 -11.22 10.28 7.64
CA ALA A 175 -11.78 11.14 8.68
C ALA A 175 -12.02 12.57 8.16
N ARG A 176 -11.01 13.13 7.46
CA ARG A 176 -11.10 14.48 6.91
C ARG A 176 -12.10 14.64 5.78
N TYR A 177 -12.14 13.68 4.84
CA TYR A 177 -12.97 13.79 3.64
C TYR A 177 -14.45 13.55 3.92
N TRP A 178 -14.76 12.72 4.89
CA TRP A 178 -16.15 12.36 5.22
C TRP A 178 -16.63 12.93 6.57
N ASP A 179 -15.95 13.93 7.10
CA ASP A 179 -16.35 14.63 8.33
C ASP A 179 -16.61 13.65 9.49
N VAL A 180 -15.59 12.85 9.79
CA VAL A 180 -15.54 11.91 10.91
C VAL A 180 -14.43 12.35 11.85
N GLU A 181 -14.70 12.45 13.16
CA GLU A 181 -13.68 12.77 14.16
C GLU A 181 -12.70 11.60 14.32
N PRO A 182 -11.39 11.77 14.04
CA PRO A 182 -10.41 10.74 14.33
C PRO A 182 -10.11 10.72 15.84
N ARG A 183 -10.39 9.61 16.50
CA ARG A 183 -9.99 9.35 17.89
C ARG A 183 -8.77 8.48 17.92
N GLU A 184 -7.62 9.12 17.91
CA GLU A 184 -6.34 8.44 17.93
C GLU A 184 -5.98 7.97 19.35
N VAL A 185 -5.72 6.67 19.47
CA VAL A 185 -5.15 6.06 20.68
C VAL A 185 -3.64 6.13 20.59
N PRO A 186 -2.98 6.96 21.40
CA PRO A 186 -1.55 7.15 21.32
C PRO A 186 -0.80 5.92 21.87
N LEU A 187 0.38 5.65 21.29
CA LEU A 187 1.30 4.63 21.81
C LEU A 187 1.90 5.08 23.15
N GLN A 188 2.18 4.14 24.04
CA GLN A 188 2.78 4.41 25.36
C GLN A 188 4.05 3.57 25.57
N GLY A 189 5.03 4.14 26.26
CA GLY A 189 6.27 3.44 26.61
C GLY A 189 6.97 2.83 25.40
N SER A 190 7.12 1.51 25.38
CA SER A 190 7.75 0.75 24.30
C SER A 190 6.78 0.19 23.26
N GLU A 191 5.49 0.51 23.36
CA GLU A 191 4.47 -0.01 22.43
C GLU A 191 4.78 0.37 20.98
N VAL A 192 4.50 -0.55 20.07
CA VAL A 192 4.60 -0.36 18.62
C VAL A 192 3.25 -0.55 17.91
N VAL A 193 2.26 -1.06 18.62
CA VAL A 193 0.85 -1.24 18.20
C VAL A 193 -0.09 -0.74 19.30
N THR A 194 -1.35 -0.51 18.93
CA THR A 194 -2.40 0.04 19.78
C THR A 194 -2.79 -0.94 20.90
N ASP A 195 -2.96 -0.45 22.10
CA ASP A 195 -3.50 -1.20 23.22
C ASP A 195 -5.02 -1.39 23.05
N PRO A 196 -5.53 -2.65 23.07
CA PRO A 196 -6.94 -2.96 22.85
C PRO A 196 -7.89 -2.37 23.91
N GLU A 197 -7.48 -2.33 25.17
CA GLU A 197 -8.31 -1.79 26.27
C GLU A 197 -8.48 -0.29 26.13
N ARG A 198 -7.41 0.43 25.80
CA ARG A 198 -7.47 1.88 25.55
C ARG A 198 -8.28 2.21 24.32
N ALA A 199 -8.21 1.37 23.27
CA ALA A 199 -9.06 1.53 22.10
C ALA A 199 -10.55 1.38 22.46
N ALA A 200 -10.91 0.38 23.25
CA ALA A 200 -12.28 0.19 23.73
C ALA A 200 -12.75 1.35 24.63
N GLN A 201 -11.89 1.86 25.53
CA GLN A 201 -12.19 2.99 26.42
C GLN A 201 -12.39 4.31 25.65
N ALA A 202 -11.82 4.44 24.45
CA ALA A 202 -11.99 5.64 23.62
C ALA A 202 -13.33 5.65 22.87
N CYS A 203 -14.11 4.56 22.91
CA CYS A 203 -15.39 4.44 22.24
C CYS A 203 -16.54 5.10 23.03
N ASP A 204 -17.48 5.68 22.31
CA ASP A 204 -18.73 6.22 22.84
C ASP A 204 -19.92 5.94 21.88
N GLU A 205 -21.06 6.54 22.13
CA GLU A 205 -22.29 6.40 21.34
C GLU A 205 -22.16 6.94 19.90
N ASN A 206 -21.18 7.82 19.63
CA ASN A 206 -20.90 8.39 18.33
C ASN A 206 -19.81 7.61 17.57
N THR A 207 -19.27 6.57 18.18
CA THR A 207 -18.23 5.75 17.54
C THR A 207 -18.84 4.87 16.45
N ILE A 208 -18.39 5.08 15.22
CA ILE A 208 -18.84 4.29 14.05
C ILE A 208 -18.16 2.92 14.00
N GLY A 209 -16.99 2.78 14.61
CA GLY A 209 -16.20 1.55 14.68
C GLY A 209 -14.79 1.79 15.17
N VAL A 210 -14.05 0.69 15.28
CA VAL A 210 -12.61 0.68 15.60
C VAL A 210 -11.85 0.09 14.41
N VAL A 211 -10.74 0.73 14.03
CA VAL A 211 -9.80 0.19 13.04
C VAL A 211 -8.72 -0.62 13.75
N ALA A 212 -8.58 -1.88 13.37
CA ALA A 212 -7.48 -2.74 13.78
C ALA A 212 -6.52 -2.96 12.61
N VAL A 213 -5.23 -2.71 12.82
CA VAL A 213 -4.21 -2.79 11.76
C VAL A 213 -3.52 -4.14 11.80
N LEU A 214 -3.67 -4.94 10.74
CA LEU A 214 -2.96 -6.19 10.56
C LEU A 214 -1.69 -5.94 9.73
N GLY A 215 -0.64 -5.48 10.39
CA GLY A 215 0.64 -5.14 9.79
C GLY A 215 0.89 -3.64 9.68
N SER A 216 1.36 -3.06 10.79
CA SER A 216 1.69 -1.64 10.91
C SER A 216 2.69 -1.20 9.83
N THR A 217 2.42 -0.05 9.20
CA THR A 217 3.36 0.58 8.27
C THR A 217 4.69 0.95 8.95
N PHE A 218 4.68 1.20 10.25
CA PHE A 218 5.86 1.62 11.01
C PHE A 218 6.81 0.45 11.27
N THR A 219 6.29 -0.70 11.71
CA THR A 219 7.13 -1.80 12.22
C THR A 219 6.77 -3.16 11.64
N GLY A 220 5.60 -3.31 11.02
CA GLY A 220 5.13 -4.58 10.48
C GLY A 220 4.36 -5.45 11.46
N ASP A 221 4.27 -5.04 12.75
CA ASP A 221 3.61 -5.82 13.78
C ASP A 221 2.08 -5.81 13.60
N TYR A 222 1.42 -6.90 14.05
CA TYR A 222 -0.03 -7.05 14.05
C TYR A 222 -0.64 -6.52 15.34
N GLU A 223 -1.72 -5.77 15.23
CA GLU A 223 -2.58 -5.48 16.38
C GLU A 223 -3.35 -6.73 16.80
N ASN A 224 -3.58 -6.87 18.09
CA ASN A 224 -4.28 -8.03 18.65
C ASN A 224 -5.81 -7.86 18.48
N VAL A 225 -6.33 -8.27 17.33
CA VAL A 225 -7.76 -8.15 16.98
C VAL A 225 -8.65 -8.97 17.91
N LEU A 226 -8.18 -10.15 18.37
CA LEU A 226 -8.91 -10.98 19.34
C LEU A 226 -9.08 -10.25 20.67
N ALA A 227 -8.01 -9.68 21.20
CA ALA A 227 -8.07 -8.92 22.45
C ALA A 227 -8.95 -7.67 22.31
N LEU A 228 -8.88 -6.97 21.17
CA LEU A 228 -9.76 -5.84 20.87
C LEU A 228 -11.23 -6.27 20.82
N SER A 229 -11.55 -7.38 20.15
CA SER A 229 -12.91 -7.92 20.13
C SER A 229 -13.42 -8.19 21.54
N ALA A 230 -12.60 -8.85 22.39
CA ALA A 230 -12.96 -9.13 23.77
C ALA A 230 -13.12 -7.88 24.64
N ALA A 231 -12.29 -6.84 24.41
CA ALA A 231 -12.44 -5.56 25.11
C ALA A 231 -13.75 -4.84 24.73
N LEU A 232 -14.12 -4.89 23.46
CA LEU A 232 -15.39 -4.34 22.97
C LEU A 232 -16.60 -5.16 23.42
N ASP A 233 -16.46 -6.49 23.62
CA ASP A 233 -17.53 -7.34 24.22
C ASP A 233 -17.80 -6.89 25.66
N ARG A 234 -16.76 -6.69 26.46
CA ARG A 234 -16.90 -6.16 27.83
C ARG A 234 -17.51 -4.75 27.84
N LEU A 235 -17.10 -3.88 26.90
CA LEU A 235 -17.70 -2.55 26.78
C LEU A 235 -19.21 -2.65 26.51
N GLN A 236 -19.63 -3.55 25.62
CA GLN A 236 -21.04 -3.74 25.29
C GLN A 236 -21.83 -4.28 26.50
N GLU A 237 -21.28 -5.23 27.25
CA GLU A 237 -21.90 -5.75 28.48
C GLU A 237 -22.13 -4.65 29.53
N LEU A 238 -21.19 -3.72 29.66
CA LEU A 238 -21.24 -2.65 30.63
C LEU A 238 -22.13 -1.45 30.20
N THR A 239 -22.12 -1.13 28.92
CA THR A 239 -22.70 0.13 28.41
C THR A 239 -23.82 -0.05 27.38
N GLY A 240 -23.96 -1.23 26.80
CA GLY A 240 -24.85 -1.51 25.67
C GLY A 240 -24.32 -1.02 24.32
N LEU A 241 -23.09 -0.50 24.26
CA LEU A 241 -22.47 -0.02 23.03
C LEU A 241 -21.98 -1.19 22.16
N ASP A 242 -22.67 -1.47 21.08
CA ASP A 242 -22.24 -2.43 20.05
C ASP A 242 -21.38 -1.73 19.01
N ILE A 243 -20.05 -1.89 19.11
CA ILE A 243 -19.04 -1.24 18.28
C ILE A 243 -18.41 -2.30 17.34
N PRO A 244 -18.46 -2.10 16.02
CA PRO A 244 -17.84 -3.01 15.05
C PRO A 244 -16.35 -2.75 14.88
N ILE A 245 -15.63 -3.75 14.33
CA ILE A 245 -14.23 -3.67 13.94
C ILE A 245 -14.13 -3.70 12.41
N HIS A 246 -13.33 -2.81 11.85
CA HIS A 246 -12.76 -2.94 10.52
C HIS A 246 -11.30 -3.37 10.64
N VAL A 247 -10.89 -4.42 9.93
CA VAL A 247 -9.49 -4.84 9.90
C VAL A 247 -8.80 -4.26 8.66
N ASP A 248 -7.88 -3.34 8.89
CA ASP A 248 -6.95 -2.89 7.85
C ASP A 248 -5.83 -3.92 7.67
N GLY A 249 -6.11 -4.88 6.82
CA GLY A 249 -5.20 -5.93 6.41
C GLY A 249 -4.40 -5.59 5.15
N ALA A 250 -4.17 -4.28 4.88
CA ALA A 250 -3.49 -3.82 3.66
C ALA A 250 -2.23 -4.61 3.34
N SER A 251 -1.47 -4.99 4.35
CA SER A 251 -0.28 -5.84 4.22
C SER A 251 -0.53 -7.27 4.73
N GLY A 252 -1.08 -7.42 5.93
CA GLY A 252 -1.22 -8.71 6.61
C GLY A 252 -2.32 -9.61 6.03
N GLY A 253 -3.32 -9.05 5.34
CA GLY A 253 -4.43 -9.83 4.78
C GLY A 253 -4.01 -10.90 3.75
N PHE A 254 -2.84 -10.76 3.14
CA PHE A 254 -2.20 -11.76 2.27
C PHE A 254 -1.01 -12.48 2.91
N VAL A 255 -0.70 -12.25 4.19
CA VAL A 255 0.41 -12.91 4.89
C VAL A 255 -0.11 -13.80 6.02
N ALA A 256 -0.89 -13.25 6.95
CA ALA A 256 -1.38 -13.97 8.13
C ALA A 256 -2.12 -15.27 7.80
N PRO A 257 -3.02 -15.35 6.79
CA PRO A 257 -3.71 -16.60 6.48
C PRO A 257 -2.79 -17.75 6.07
N PHE A 258 -1.62 -17.44 5.53
CA PHE A 258 -0.68 -18.45 5.02
C PHE A 258 0.36 -18.84 6.07
N LEU A 259 0.89 -17.89 6.84
CA LEU A 259 1.95 -18.11 7.82
C LEU A 259 1.42 -18.38 9.23
N GLN A 260 0.25 -17.85 9.56
CA GLN A 260 -0.34 -17.89 10.92
C GLN A 260 -1.84 -18.22 10.83
N PRO A 261 -2.23 -19.37 10.25
CA PRO A 261 -3.63 -19.71 9.97
C PRO A 261 -4.50 -19.78 11.25
N ASP A 262 -3.90 -20.06 12.39
CA ASP A 262 -4.59 -20.16 13.68
C ASP A 262 -4.79 -18.81 14.38
N LEU A 263 -4.13 -17.73 13.90
CA LEU A 263 -4.28 -16.38 14.44
C LEU A 263 -5.72 -15.88 14.21
N LEU A 264 -6.41 -15.50 15.29
CA LEU A 264 -7.77 -14.98 15.24
C LEU A 264 -7.76 -13.47 15.03
N TRP A 265 -8.02 -13.04 13.80
CA TRP A 265 -8.05 -11.63 13.40
C TRP A 265 -9.14 -11.32 12.36
N ASP A 266 -9.72 -12.35 11.76
CA ASP A 266 -10.58 -12.32 10.58
C ASP A 266 -12.08 -12.50 10.94
N PHE A 267 -12.88 -12.89 9.97
CA PHE A 267 -14.32 -13.06 10.11
C PHE A 267 -14.74 -14.17 11.09
N ARG A 268 -13.81 -14.95 11.65
CA ARG A 268 -14.10 -15.81 12.81
C ARG A 268 -14.49 -15.00 14.05
N LEU A 269 -14.11 -13.71 14.11
CA LEU A 269 -14.51 -12.78 15.15
C LEU A 269 -15.79 -12.03 14.71
N PRO A 270 -16.94 -12.20 15.39
CA PRO A 270 -18.23 -11.61 14.96
C PRO A 270 -18.24 -10.07 14.86
N ARG A 271 -17.35 -9.39 15.61
CA ARG A 271 -17.21 -7.92 15.54
C ARG A 271 -16.49 -7.43 14.30
N VAL A 272 -15.71 -8.28 13.62
CA VAL A 272 -15.08 -7.93 12.36
C VAL A 272 -16.14 -7.90 11.27
N LYS A 273 -16.47 -6.70 10.79
CA LYS A 273 -17.54 -6.46 9.81
C LYS A 273 -17.01 -6.28 8.40
N SER A 274 -15.77 -5.82 8.27
CA SER A 274 -15.11 -5.69 6.98
C SER A 274 -13.60 -5.83 7.11
N ILE A 275 -12.98 -6.30 6.04
CA ILE A 275 -11.53 -6.48 5.92
C ILE A 275 -11.10 -5.93 4.57
N ASN A 276 -10.06 -5.10 4.55
CA ASN A 276 -9.41 -4.71 3.30
C ASN A 276 -8.00 -5.31 3.18
N THR A 277 -7.52 -5.41 1.95
CA THR A 277 -6.12 -5.76 1.66
C THR A 277 -5.63 -5.12 0.37
N SER A 278 -4.31 -4.97 0.24
CA SER A 278 -3.67 -4.57 -1.01
C SER A 278 -3.21 -5.79 -1.81
N GLY A 279 -3.87 -6.06 -2.93
CA GLY A 279 -3.40 -7.07 -3.87
C GLY A 279 -2.00 -6.76 -4.41
N HIS A 280 -1.67 -5.47 -4.52
CA HIS A 280 -0.39 -5.00 -5.03
C HIS A 280 0.76 -4.98 -3.99
N LYS A 281 0.53 -5.46 -2.75
CA LYS A 281 1.58 -5.71 -1.75
C LYS A 281 1.90 -7.20 -1.72
N TYR A 282 1.55 -7.88 -0.65
CA TYR A 282 1.78 -9.33 -0.50
C TYR A 282 0.78 -10.21 -1.29
N GLY A 283 -0.21 -9.60 -1.97
CA GLY A 283 -0.99 -10.27 -3.01
C GLY A 283 -0.23 -10.47 -4.32
N LEU A 284 1.02 -9.97 -4.41
CA LEU A 284 2.00 -10.22 -5.45
C LEU A 284 1.61 -9.71 -6.85
N VAL A 285 0.76 -8.69 -6.92
CA VAL A 285 0.39 -7.99 -8.16
C VAL A 285 1.08 -6.62 -8.21
N TYR A 286 1.37 -6.11 -9.41
CA TYR A 286 1.86 -4.74 -9.57
C TYR A 286 0.88 -3.69 -9.04
N PRO A 287 1.35 -2.46 -8.68
CA PRO A 287 0.50 -1.39 -8.17
C PRO A 287 -0.78 -1.17 -8.98
N GLY A 288 -1.90 -0.94 -8.29
CA GLY A 288 -3.19 -0.64 -8.91
C GLY A 288 -4.34 -1.58 -8.52
N VAL A 289 -4.20 -2.39 -7.48
CA VAL A 289 -5.30 -3.24 -6.97
C VAL A 289 -5.30 -3.33 -5.45
N GLY A 290 -6.48 -3.17 -4.88
CA GLY A 290 -6.83 -3.48 -3.51
C GLY A 290 -8.18 -4.17 -3.46
N TRP A 291 -8.53 -4.69 -2.32
CA TRP A 291 -9.76 -5.45 -2.10
C TRP A 291 -10.42 -5.01 -0.79
N ILE A 292 -11.75 -4.95 -0.79
CA ILE A 292 -12.58 -4.86 0.40
C ILE A 292 -13.62 -5.97 0.37
N VAL A 293 -13.81 -6.62 1.51
CA VAL A 293 -14.82 -7.67 1.70
C VAL A 293 -15.56 -7.36 2.98
N TRP A 294 -16.89 -7.43 2.95
CA TRP A 294 -17.75 -7.34 4.12
C TRP A 294 -18.14 -8.75 4.58
N ARG A 295 -18.30 -8.93 5.88
CA ARG A 295 -18.64 -10.22 6.49
C ARG A 295 -19.95 -10.78 5.95
N GLU A 296 -20.97 -9.93 5.89
CA GLU A 296 -22.34 -10.24 5.48
C GLU A 296 -22.90 -9.08 4.65
N LEU A 297 -23.95 -9.33 3.87
CA LEU A 297 -24.56 -8.30 3.03
C LEU A 297 -25.10 -7.13 3.89
N GLU A 298 -25.59 -7.42 5.08
CA GLU A 298 -26.14 -6.43 6.02
C GLU A 298 -25.09 -5.48 6.59
N ASP A 299 -23.82 -5.80 6.47
CA ASP A 299 -22.71 -4.95 6.89
C ASP A 299 -22.35 -3.85 5.86
N LEU A 300 -22.92 -3.94 4.65
CA LEU A 300 -22.88 -2.90 3.62
C LEU A 300 -24.25 -2.28 3.44
N ASP A 301 -24.34 -0.96 3.67
CA ASP A 301 -25.60 -0.22 3.47
C ASP A 301 -26.00 -0.19 1.98
N PRO A 302 -27.26 -0.53 1.63
CA PRO A 302 -27.74 -0.48 0.25
C PRO A 302 -27.59 0.90 -0.41
N ASP A 303 -27.64 2.00 0.35
CA ASP A 303 -27.45 3.37 -0.16
C ASP A 303 -26.03 3.64 -0.67
N LEU A 304 -25.08 2.76 -0.36
CA LEU A 304 -23.70 2.81 -0.89
C LEU A 304 -23.55 2.05 -2.21
N ILE A 305 -24.61 1.38 -2.70
CA ILE A 305 -24.61 0.65 -3.96
C ILE A 305 -25.36 1.49 -5.00
N PHE A 306 -24.63 1.98 -5.99
CA PHE A 306 -25.18 2.79 -7.07
C PHE A 306 -25.45 1.91 -8.29
N ASN A 307 -26.64 2.07 -8.90
CA ASN A 307 -26.98 1.37 -10.13
C ASN A 307 -26.75 2.30 -11.32
N VAL A 308 -26.04 1.80 -12.30
CA VAL A 308 -25.76 2.49 -13.57
C VAL A 308 -26.44 1.71 -14.69
N ASP A 309 -27.21 2.39 -15.54
CA ASP A 309 -28.03 1.78 -16.62
C ASP A 309 -27.65 2.26 -18.02
N TYR A 310 -26.90 3.36 -18.14
CA TYR A 310 -26.53 3.95 -19.42
C TYR A 310 -25.32 3.29 -20.13
N LEU A 311 -24.76 2.24 -19.53
CA LEU A 311 -23.68 1.44 -20.12
C LEU A 311 -24.17 0.08 -20.66
N GLY A 312 -25.49 -0.09 -20.88
CA GLY A 312 -26.08 -1.28 -21.53
C GLY A 312 -26.87 -2.21 -20.62
N GLY A 313 -26.87 -2.03 -19.31
CA GLY A 313 -27.64 -2.82 -18.34
C GLY A 313 -27.59 -2.25 -16.95
N ALA A 314 -28.44 -2.72 -16.03
CA ALA A 314 -28.39 -2.31 -14.62
C ALA A 314 -27.15 -2.89 -13.96
N MET A 315 -26.14 -2.05 -13.70
CA MET A 315 -24.86 -2.44 -13.15
C MET A 315 -24.66 -1.86 -11.76
N PRO A 316 -24.69 -2.68 -10.70
CA PRO A 316 -24.35 -2.21 -9.36
C PRO A 316 -22.85 -1.89 -9.27
N THR A 317 -22.52 -0.74 -8.70
CA THR A 317 -21.15 -0.32 -8.39
C THR A 317 -21.07 0.24 -6.99
N LEU A 318 -20.01 -0.10 -6.27
CA LEU A 318 -19.70 0.43 -4.94
C LEU A 318 -18.31 1.06 -4.86
N ALA A 319 -17.46 0.85 -5.85
CA ALA A 319 -16.14 1.48 -5.88
C ALA A 319 -16.27 3.01 -5.98
N ILE A 320 -15.39 3.75 -5.30
CA ILE A 320 -15.35 5.20 -5.38
C ILE A 320 -14.93 5.64 -6.79
N ASN A 321 -13.95 4.92 -7.37
CA ASN A 321 -13.50 5.17 -8.73
C ASN A 321 -14.44 4.50 -9.73
N PHE A 322 -14.95 5.27 -10.69
CA PHE A 322 -15.84 4.77 -11.73
C PHE A 322 -15.05 3.94 -12.76
N SER A 323 -14.32 4.59 -13.65
CA SER A 323 -13.42 3.91 -14.58
C SER A 323 -12.15 3.49 -13.88
N ARG A 324 -11.78 2.21 -14.02
CA ARG A 324 -10.56 1.64 -13.44
C ARG A 324 -10.03 0.47 -14.26
N PRO A 325 -8.72 0.20 -14.23
CA PRO A 325 -8.14 -0.86 -15.04
C PRO A 325 -8.57 -2.25 -14.55
N ALA A 326 -8.85 -3.14 -15.48
CA ALA A 326 -9.15 -4.54 -15.20
C ALA A 326 -7.89 -5.43 -15.17
N SER A 327 -6.81 -5.01 -15.79
CA SER A 327 -5.59 -5.82 -15.93
C SER A 327 -5.00 -6.30 -14.59
N GLN A 328 -5.06 -5.47 -13.54
CA GLN A 328 -4.59 -5.87 -12.22
C GLN A 328 -5.53 -6.90 -11.54
N ILE A 329 -6.82 -6.86 -11.82
CA ILE A 329 -7.78 -7.85 -11.33
C ILE A 329 -7.51 -9.20 -11.98
N VAL A 330 -7.31 -9.21 -13.29
CA VAL A 330 -6.92 -10.42 -14.04
C VAL A 330 -5.61 -10.98 -13.52
N ALA A 331 -4.62 -10.13 -13.25
CA ALA A 331 -3.34 -10.52 -12.65
C ALA A 331 -3.50 -11.08 -11.23
N GLN A 332 -4.41 -10.52 -10.42
CA GLN A 332 -4.68 -11.06 -9.08
C GLN A 332 -5.30 -12.45 -9.17
N TYR A 333 -6.29 -12.64 -10.04
CA TYR A 333 -6.89 -13.95 -10.25
C TYR A 333 -5.86 -14.96 -10.76
N TYR A 334 -5.01 -14.56 -11.71
CA TYR A 334 -3.89 -15.38 -12.17
C TYR A 334 -3.02 -15.85 -10.99
N ASN A 335 -2.57 -14.94 -10.12
CA ASN A 335 -1.76 -15.31 -8.97
C ASN A 335 -2.50 -16.26 -8.02
N LEU A 336 -3.78 -16.01 -7.74
CA LEU A 336 -4.57 -16.86 -6.84
C LEU A 336 -4.65 -18.31 -7.33
N ILE A 337 -4.89 -18.53 -8.64
CA ILE A 337 -4.98 -19.88 -9.21
C ILE A 337 -3.61 -20.49 -9.53
N ARG A 338 -2.62 -19.66 -9.94
CA ARG A 338 -1.27 -20.10 -10.29
C ARG A 338 -0.47 -20.57 -9.07
N LEU A 339 -0.53 -19.82 -8.00
CA LEU A 339 0.21 -20.11 -6.76
C LEU A 339 -0.58 -21.03 -5.83
N GLY A 340 -1.89 -20.80 -5.71
CA GLY A 340 -2.71 -21.45 -4.70
C GLY A 340 -2.21 -21.14 -3.28
N LYS A 341 -2.82 -21.74 -2.27
CA LYS A 341 -2.41 -21.56 -0.86
C LYS A 341 -0.96 -22.00 -0.62
N ALA A 342 -0.52 -23.09 -1.26
CA ALA A 342 0.84 -23.61 -1.09
C ALA A 342 1.91 -22.67 -1.66
N GLY A 343 1.69 -22.11 -2.85
CA GLY A 343 2.64 -21.18 -3.47
C GLY A 343 2.75 -19.85 -2.72
N TYR A 344 1.62 -19.27 -2.29
CA TYR A 344 1.64 -18.08 -1.43
C TYR A 344 2.40 -18.32 -0.13
N ARG A 345 2.11 -19.46 0.53
CA ARG A 345 2.83 -19.87 1.77
C ARG A 345 4.33 -19.94 1.53
N ALA A 346 4.77 -20.69 0.52
CA ALA A 346 6.19 -20.86 0.24
C ALA A 346 6.91 -19.55 -0.04
N ILE A 347 6.29 -18.62 -0.79
CA ILE A 347 6.88 -17.31 -1.06
C ILE A 347 7.00 -16.47 0.22
N HIS A 348 5.95 -16.46 1.05
CA HIS A 348 5.94 -15.67 2.27
C HIS A 348 6.85 -16.26 3.35
N GLU A 349 6.97 -17.58 3.45
CA GLU A 349 7.95 -18.27 4.33
C GLU A 349 9.37 -17.81 4.00
N VAL A 350 9.77 -17.84 2.74
CA VAL A 350 11.09 -17.35 2.31
C VAL A 350 11.29 -15.87 2.64
N CYS A 351 10.27 -15.02 2.40
CA CYS A 351 10.37 -13.61 2.77
C CYS A 351 10.55 -13.43 4.29
N GLN A 352 9.83 -14.22 5.09
CA GLN A 352 9.91 -14.16 6.55
C GLN A 352 11.27 -14.68 7.06
N GLU A 353 11.77 -15.79 6.51
CA GLU A 353 13.10 -16.31 6.83
C GLU A 353 14.20 -15.27 6.58
N VAL A 354 14.19 -14.64 5.39
CA VAL A 354 15.15 -13.56 5.07
C VAL A 354 15.02 -12.39 6.04
N ALA A 355 13.80 -11.99 6.41
CA ALA A 355 13.58 -10.88 7.33
C ALA A 355 14.09 -11.19 8.73
N VAL A 356 13.79 -12.36 9.27
CA VAL A 356 14.20 -12.80 10.62
C VAL A 356 15.71 -12.97 10.70
N GLU A 357 16.33 -13.58 9.68
CA GLU A 357 17.78 -13.73 9.62
C GLU A 357 18.47 -12.36 9.56
N LEU A 358 18.03 -11.49 8.67
CA LEU A 358 18.60 -10.13 8.52
C LEU A 358 18.42 -9.32 9.82
N ALA A 359 17.28 -9.43 10.50
CA ALA A 359 17.05 -8.77 11.78
C ALA A 359 18.06 -9.23 12.85
N GLY A 360 18.30 -10.53 12.97
CA GLY A 360 19.32 -11.08 13.87
C GLY A 360 20.73 -10.59 13.53
N GLN A 361 21.07 -10.53 12.24
CA GLN A 361 22.37 -10.06 11.77
C GLN A 361 22.55 -8.55 12.02
N ILE A 362 21.53 -7.72 11.85
CA ILE A 362 21.55 -6.28 12.15
C ILE A 362 21.70 -6.05 13.67
N ALA A 363 20.91 -6.79 14.49
CA ALA A 363 21.04 -6.71 15.95
C ALA A 363 22.48 -7.03 16.45
N ALA A 364 23.13 -7.97 15.79
CA ALA A 364 24.52 -8.37 16.10
C ALA A 364 25.58 -7.33 15.70
N LEU A 365 25.24 -6.29 14.93
CA LEU A 365 26.17 -5.21 14.57
C LEU A 365 26.53 -4.31 15.76
N GLY A 366 25.73 -4.32 16.83
CA GLY A 366 25.99 -3.63 18.09
C GLY A 366 25.16 -2.38 18.34
N PRO A 367 25.15 -1.33 17.48
CA PRO A 367 24.55 -0.04 17.80
C PRO A 367 23.00 -0.02 17.73
N PHE A 368 22.37 -1.09 17.23
CA PHE A 368 20.94 -1.14 16.92
C PHE A 368 20.16 -1.94 17.95
N GLU A 369 18.96 -1.44 18.28
CA GLU A 369 17.92 -2.14 19.01
C GLU A 369 16.74 -2.43 18.08
N MET A 370 16.33 -3.71 18.01
CA MET A 370 15.23 -4.12 17.14
C MET A 370 13.89 -3.76 17.77
N LEU A 371 13.03 -3.10 17.00
CA LEU A 371 11.63 -2.84 17.34
C LEU A 371 10.73 -3.95 16.80
N SER A 372 11.07 -4.49 15.61
CA SER A 372 10.42 -5.67 15.03
C SER A 372 11.44 -6.54 14.31
N THR A 373 11.12 -7.82 14.19
CA THR A 373 12.05 -8.85 13.71
C THR A 373 11.56 -9.64 12.50
N GLY A 374 10.44 -9.21 11.88
CA GLY A 374 9.89 -9.90 10.71
C GLY A 374 9.04 -11.12 11.03
N ARG A 375 8.61 -11.32 12.28
CA ARG A 375 7.82 -12.50 12.69
C ARG A 375 6.34 -12.40 12.34
N ASP A 376 5.77 -11.20 12.34
CA ASP A 376 4.40 -10.95 11.89
C ASP A 376 4.39 -10.76 10.36
N LEU A 377 4.66 -9.55 9.88
CA LEU A 377 5.03 -9.35 8.48
C LEU A 377 6.54 -9.58 8.28
N PRO A 378 7.00 -9.92 7.07
CA PRO A 378 8.42 -9.92 6.73
C PRO A 378 8.98 -8.50 6.65
N VAL A 379 8.88 -7.77 7.76
CA VAL A 379 9.29 -6.38 7.94
C VAL A 379 10.11 -6.29 9.22
N LEU A 380 11.28 -5.72 9.14
CA LEU A 380 12.13 -5.49 10.30
C LEU A 380 12.38 -3.99 10.48
N ALA A 381 12.39 -3.56 11.73
CA ALA A 381 12.59 -2.18 12.11
C ALA A 381 13.50 -2.08 13.34
N TRP A 382 14.34 -1.06 13.36
CA TRP A 382 15.29 -0.83 14.46
C TRP A 382 15.47 0.66 14.74
N ASN A 383 15.92 0.95 15.95
CA ASN A 383 16.38 2.26 16.37
C ASN A 383 17.85 2.19 16.84
N MET A 384 18.40 3.33 17.26
CA MET A 384 19.71 3.38 17.88
C MET A 384 19.60 3.06 19.38
N LYS A 385 20.46 2.19 19.92
CA LYS A 385 20.55 1.92 21.37
C LYS A 385 20.98 3.15 22.15
N GLU A 386 21.92 3.91 21.61
CA GLU A 386 22.52 5.06 22.25
C GLU A 386 22.72 6.20 21.26
N ARG A 387 22.88 7.40 21.75
CA ARG A 387 23.27 8.55 20.92
C ARG A 387 24.72 8.42 20.50
N THR A 388 24.97 8.58 19.21
CA THR A 388 26.28 8.55 18.60
C THR A 388 26.57 9.88 17.89
N ASN A 389 27.75 10.02 17.30
CA ASN A 389 28.11 11.13 16.43
C ASN A 389 27.51 11.02 14.99
N TRP A 390 26.65 10.05 14.74
CA TRP A 390 25.86 9.86 13.51
C TRP A 390 24.45 9.39 13.86
N SER A 391 23.53 9.47 12.91
CA SER A 391 22.13 9.12 13.06
C SER A 391 21.71 8.08 12.02
N LEU A 392 20.51 7.49 12.17
CA LEU A 392 19.92 6.62 11.16
C LEU A 392 19.64 7.36 9.83
N TYR A 393 19.43 8.67 9.86
CA TYR A 393 19.31 9.47 8.63
C TYR A 393 20.62 9.48 7.85
N ASP A 394 21.75 9.65 8.54
CA ASP A 394 23.08 9.62 7.90
C ASP A 394 23.37 8.23 7.32
N LEU A 395 23.00 7.16 8.01
CA LEU A 395 23.12 5.81 7.49
C LEU A 395 22.25 5.59 6.24
N SER A 396 21.00 6.08 6.27
CA SER A 396 20.08 6.02 5.12
C SER A 396 20.66 6.73 3.89
N ASP A 397 21.20 7.94 4.07
CA ASP A 397 21.77 8.73 2.97
C ASP A 397 23.00 8.02 2.39
N ARG A 398 23.87 7.46 3.23
CA ARG A 398 25.05 6.71 2.74
C ARG A 398 24.69 5.38 2.07
N LEU A 399 23.61 4.72 2.49
CA LEU A 399 23.11 3.53 1.80
C LEU A 399 22.60 3.87 0.39
N ARG A 400 22.06 5.09 0.19
CA ARG A 400 21.65 5.59 -1.14
C ARG A 400 22.81 5.69 -2.13
N ASP A 401 24.01 5.98 -1.68
CA ASP A 401 25.21 5.99 -2.54
C ASP A 401 25.44 4.63 -3.23
N ARG A 402 24.88 3.56 -2.65
CA ARG A 402 24.91 2.19 -3.18
C ARG A 402 23.59 1.77 -3.84
N GLY A 403 22.63 2.68 -3.95
CA GLY A 403 21.31 2.44 -4.54
C GLY A 403 20.26 1.91 -3.57
N TRP A 404 20.60 1.65 -2.30
CA TRP A 404 19.66 1.17 -1.31
C TRP A 404 18.73 2.28 -0.84
N GLN A 405 17.42 2.05 -0.90
CA GLN A 405 16.43 2.93 -0.30
C GLN A 405 15.91 2.30 1.00
N VAL A 406 16.56 2.62 2.10
CA VAL A 406 16.17 2.17 3.45
C VAL A 406 15.62 3.39 4.20
N PRO A 407 14.29 3.50 4.40
CA PRO A 407 13.68 4.70 4.94
C PRO A 407 13.99 4.86 6.43
N THR A 408 14.19 6.12 6.82
CA THR A 408 14.32 6.54 8.22
C THR A 408 13.24 7.57 8.53
N TYR A 409 12.54 7.39 9.63
CA TYR A 409 11.40 8.22 10.03
C TYR A 409 11.20 8.18 11.54
N ARG A 410 10.35 9.07 12.04
CA ARG A 410 9.95 9.10 13.45
C ARG A 410 8.72 8.22 13.68
N MET A 411 8.65 7.60 14.85
CA MET A 411 7.43 6.92 15.30
C MET A 411 6.27 7.93 15.46
N PRO A 412 5.00 7.46 15.49
CA PRO A 412 3.84 8.33 15.57
C PRO A 412 3.69 8.98 16.97
N ALA A 413 2.53 9.61 17.20
CA ALA A 413 2.21 10.37 18.41
C ALA A 413 2.63 9.65 19.71
N ASN A 414 3.17 10.40 20.66
CA ASN A 414 3.83 10.02 21.92
C ASN A 414 5.16 9.27 21.80
N ARG A 415 5.60 8.92 20.57
CA ARG A 415 6.89 8.26 20.33
C ARG A 415 7.75 8.95 19.27
N GLN A 416 7.47 10.22 18.98
CA GLN A 416 8.19 10.97 17.94
C GLN A 416 9.69 11.13 18.20
N ASP A 417 10.13 10.95 19.45
CA ASP A 417 11.56 10.95 19.80
C ASP A 417 12.30 9.69 19.36
N THR A 418 11.56 8.63 19.05
CA THR A 418 12.10 7.38 18.51
C THR A 418 12.24 7.49 16.99
N VAL A 419 13.49 7.52 16.51
CA VAL A 419 13.81 7.47 15.08
C VAL A 419 14.03 6.02 14.69
N VAL A 420 13.38 5.59 13.64
CA VAL A 420 13.34 4.20 13.17
C VAL A 420 13.87 4.10 11.75
N GLN A 421 14.62 3.06 11.47
CA GLN A 421 14.94 2.61 10.13
C GLN A 421 14.27 1.25 9.89
N ARG A 422 13.74 1.01 8.67
CA ARG A 422 12.93 -0.16 8.37
C ARG A 422 13.30 -0.77 7.03
N VAL A 423 13.23 -2.09 6.96
CA VAL A 423 13.34 -2.88 5.72
C VAL A 423 12.07 -3.70 5.52
N VAL A 424 11.48 -3.60 4.34
CA VAL A 424 10.39 -4.45 3.88
C VAL A 424 10.96 -5.54 2.99
N VAL A 425 10.87 -6.78 3.43
CA VAL A 425 11.26 -7.94 2.64
C VAL A 425 10.08 -8.39 1.79
N ARG A 426 10.28 -8.41 0.48
CA ARG A 426 9.26 -8.75 -0.51
C ARG A 426 9.78 -9.85 -1.44
N ASN A 427 8.88 -10.48 -2.16
CA ASN A 427 9.26 -11.40 -3.23
C ASN A 427 10.31 -10.76 -4.15
N GLY A 428 11.45 -11.45 -4.33
CA GLY A 428 12.61 -10.94 -5.07
C GLY A 428 13.71 -10.29 -4.24
N PHE A 429 13.51 -10.07 -2.93
CA PHE A 429 14.60 -9.71 -2.01
C PHE A 429 15.14 -10.98 -1.36
N THR A 430 16.27 -11.47 -1.88
CA THR A 430 16.87 -12.76 -1.56
C THR A 430 17.91 -12.66 -0.42
N HIS A 431 18.35 -13.80 0.12
CA HIS A 431 19.48 -13.88 1.07
C HIS A 431 20.74 -13.19 0.54
N ASP A 432 21.03 -13.29 -0.77
CA ASP A 432 22.18 -12.62 -1.39
C ASP A 432 22.06 -11.10 -1.30
N LEU A 433 20.88 -10.54 -1.58
CA LEU A 433 20.61 -9.10 -1.46
C LEU A 433 20.67 -8.66 0.00
N ALA A 434 20.12 -9.45 0.93
CA ALA A 434 20.22 -9.19 2.38
C ALA A 434 21.70 -9.17 2.83
N GLY A 435 22.51 -10.14 2.38
CA GLY A 435 23.95 -10.17 2.63
C GLY A 435 24.70 -8.98 2.03
N MET A 436 24.29 -8.49 0.84
CA MET A 436 24.86 -7.27 0.25
C MET A 436 24.53 -6.04 1.09
N LEU A 437 23.28 -5.87 1.48
CA LEU A 437 22.83 -4.77 2.34
C LEU A 437 23.60 -4.77 3.67
N LEU A 438 23.71 -5.93 4.31
CA LEU A 438 24.44 -6.07 5.57
C LEU A 438 25.93 -5.68 5.46
N ARG A 439 26.58 -6.06 4.36
CA ARG A 439 27.98 -5.64 4.08
C ARG A 439 28.10 -4.14 3.90
N ASP A 440 27.11 -3.50 3.22
CA ASP A 440 27.13 -2.06 3.04
C ASP A 440 26.84 -1.33 4.35
N ILE A 441 25.93 -1.83 5.20
CA ILE A 441 25.73 -1.29 6.56
C ILE A 441 27.03 -1.35 7.35
N ARG A 442 27.72 -2.52 7.42
CA ARG A 442 29.00 -2.67 8.13
C ARG A 442 30.04 -1.67 7.63
N ARG A 443 30.22 -1.56 6.31
CA ARG A 443 31.15 -0.58 5.71
C ARG A 443 30.89 0.84 6.17
N HIS A 444 29.61 1.24 6.29
CA HIS A 444 29.27 2.58 6.74
C HIS A 444 29.46 2.75 8.25
N LEU A 445 29.19 1.72 9.07
CA LEU A 445 29.52 1.75 10.49
C LEU A 445 31.04 1.90 10.72
N ASP A 446 31.87 1.14 9.99
CA ASP A 446 33.34 1.26 10.02
C ASP A 446 33.79 2.67 9.62
N TRP A 447 33.15 3.24 8.59
CA TRP A 447 33.44 4.61 8.18
C TRP A 447 33.09 5.63 9.27
N PHE A 448 31.90 5.55 9.89
CA PHE A 448 31.51 6.44 10.99
C PHE A 448 32.50 6.34 12.17
N ALA A 449 33.00 5.16 12.48
CA ALA A 449 34.00 4.96 13.53
C ALA A 449 35.31 5.71 13.25
N THR A 450 35.65 5.95 11.99
CA THR A 450 36.85 6.72 11.59
C THR A 450 36.62 8.23 11.56
N GLN A 451 35.38 8.70 11.82
CA GLN A 451 34.98 10.12 11.71
C GLN A 451 34.52 10.72 13.06
N PRO A 452 35.39 10.87 14.06
CA PRO A 452 34.95 11.31 15.40
C PRO A 452 34.38 12.73 15.42
N GLY A 453 34.70 13.56 14.43
CA GLY A 453 34.18 14.92 14.26
C GLY A 453 32.90 15.03 13.43
N PHE A 454 32.33 13.93 12.97
CA PHE A 454 31.08 13.94 12.21
C PHE A 454 29.92 14.45 13.06
N LYS A 455 29.05 15.26 12.46
CA LYS A 455 27.86 15.82 13.15
C LYS A 455 26.62 15.16 12.59
N PRO A 456 25.78 14.56 13.44
CA PRO A 456 24.62 13.83 12.99
C PRO A 456 23.54 14.74 12.37
N SER A 457 22.93 14.28 11.29
CA SER A 457 21.68 14.85 10.76
C SER A 457 20.51 14.37 11.58
N TRP A 458 19.57 15.27 11.91
CA TRP A 458 18.37 14.97 12.68
C TRP A 458 17.08 15.04 11.85
N ALA A 459 17.22 15.38 10.58
CA ALA A 459 16.17 15.28 9.57
C ALA A 459 16.80 14.76 8.28
N GLY A 460 16.15 13.81 7.63
CA GLY A 460 16.57 13.39 6.29
C GLY A 460 16.51 14.58 5.34
N ALA A 461 17.42 14.65 4.37
CA ALA A 461 17.26 15.52 3.22
C ALA A 461 15.95 15.06 2.53
N GLY A 462 14.85 15.77 2.81
CA GLY A 462 13.56 15.47 2.23
C GLY A 462 13.65 15.55 0.71
N PHE A 463 13.00 14.64 0.00
CA PHE A 463 12.72 14.86 -1.40
C PHE A 463 11.84 16.12 -1.49
N HIS A 464 12.41 17.22 -1.92
CA HIS A 464 11.65 18.39 -2.35
C HIS A 464 11.31 18.18 -3.82
N HIS A 465 10.04 17.89 -4.09
CA HIS A 465 9.46 17.95 -5.42
C HIS A 465 9.19 19.40 -5.80
#